data_df83d871588b6c4988b50ef40f733d28
#
_entry.id   df83d871588b6c4988b50ef40f733d28
#
_cell.length_a   1.000
_cell.length_b   1.000
_cell.length_c   1.000
_cell.angle_alpha   90.00
_cell.angle_beta   90.00
_cell.angle_gamma   90.00
#
_symmetry.space_group_name_H-M   'P 1'
#
loop_
_entity.id
_entity.type
_entity.pdbx_description
1 polymer ?
#
loop_
_entity_poly.entity_id
_entity_poly.type
_entity_poly.pdbx_seq_one_letter_code
_entity_poly.pdbx_strand_id
1 'polypeptide(L)'
;MSAVPDLTAPRAVAAQASAPAVVASSEGYRGILKATALIGGASALNIVVGLVRTKVLAVLLGPAGLGLLGLYGSIVDLVRSVSQLGINSSGVRQIAAAAGTGDARRIAITAGVLRRVSLLLGLLGAGLLVAASSPLSTLTFGSAERASSVALLGAAVFFRIVSDSQGALIQGLRRIGDFARVGFFGALLGSLASIALVVVWGEQAVVPSLVAMAAGAALVSWWYARRVPMATVSLRWAEVRRESGALLGLGLAFMASGLIMMASAYGVRLIVLRHDGLDAAGYYQAAWTLGGLYVGFVLQAMGADFYPRLVALIHDDARSNQVVNEQAQVSLLLAGPGMAATLTLASLVLSVFYSSAFGEAAETLRWVCLGMTLRVVTWPMGFIIVARGDQRLFFITELAWGLVSVGLAWMLVSRYGHRGAGMAFFGAYVFHALMLYPIVRSLSGFRWSIATARSVLVFGVSVAAVFMAFQWWPTAWALATGALVTLASTVYSLRELLRLASPQHLPASVRRLLGALRMHSQGPP
;
A
#
# COMPACT_ATOMS: atom_id res chain seq x y z
N MET A 1 54.00 54.84 26.60
CA MET A 1 53.19 54.58 27.77
C MET A 1 51.76 54.90 27.37
N SER A 2 51.00 53.92 26.87
CA SER A 2 49.58 54.06 26.59
C SER A 2 48.95 52.67 26.77
N ALA A 3 47.99 52.62 27.65
CA ALA A 3 47.32 51.42 28.09
C ALA A 3 46.45 50.83 26.99
N VAL A 4 46.53 49.53 26.84
CA VAL A 4 45.66 48.71 26.04
C VAL A 4 44.41 48.32 26.89
N PRO A 5 43.17 48.50 26.43
CA PRO A 5 42.02 47.99 27.15
C PRO A 5 41.78 46.54 26.82
N ASP A 6 41.51 45.77 27.85
CA ASP A 6 41.18 44.37 27.93
C ASP A 6 39.80 44.08 27.30
N LEU A 7 39.75 43.20 26.31
CA LEU A 7 38.52 42.69 25.63
C LEU A 7 38.29 41.25 26.06
N THR A 8 37.78 41.05 27.28
CA THR A 8 37.27 39.74 27.69
C THR A 8 35.76 39.78 27.92
N ALA A 9 35.13 38.77 27.33
CA ALA A 9 33.80 38.20 27.54
C ALA A 9 32.65 38.73 26.65
N PRO A 10 32.12 37.91 25.73
CA PRO A 10 30.80 38.12 25.20
C PRO A 10 29.74 37.57 26.17
N ARG A 11 28.89 38.46 26.62
CA ARG A 11 27.64 38.12 27.36
C ARG A 11 26.79 37.18 26.52
N ALA A 12 26.63 35.96 26.99
CA ALA A 12 25.61 35.02 26.50
C ALA A 12 24.22 35.58 26.81
N VAL A 13 23.56 36.15 25.82
CA VAL A 13 22.12 36.39 25.83
C VAL A 13 21.50 35.08 25.43
N ALA A 14 21.15 34.28 26.43
CA ALA A 14 20.25 33.12 26.25
C ALA A 14 18.83 33.66 25.96
N ALA A 15 18.56 33.93 24.69
CA ALA A 15 17.20 34.06 24.22
C ALA A 15 16.59 32.65 24.19
N GLN A 16 15.88 32.27 25.25
CA GLN A 16 14.94 31.19 25.25
C GLN A 16 13.84 31.56 24.26
N ALA A 17 14.02 31.17 23.01
CA ALA A 17 12.93 31.07 22.06
C ALA A 17 12.04 29.88 22.51
N SER A 18 11.10 30.17 23.39
CA SER A 18 9.96 29.29 23.64
C SER A 18 9.23 29.12 22.31
N ALA A 19 9.43 27.94 21.70
CA ALA A 19 8.60 27.55 20.57
C ALA A 19 7.12 27.71 21.01
N PRO A 20 6.28 28.40 20.23
CA PRO A 20 4.88 28.51 20.58
C PRO A 20 4.31 27.09 20.63
N ALA A 21 3.84 26.69 21.81
CA ALA A 21 3.00 25.52 21.96
C ALA A 21 1.80 25.74 21.03
N VAL A 22 1.75 25.00 19.92
CA VAL A 22 0.59 24.96 19.03
C VAL A 22 -0.51 24.34 19.86
N VAL A 23 -1.26 25.19 20.57
CA VAL A 23 -2.54 24.81 21.17
C VAL A 23 -3.42 24.45 19.99
N ALA A 24 -3.55 23.15 19.73
CA ALA A 24 -4.45 22.63 18.71
C ALA A 24 -5.86 23.11 19.08
N SER A 25 -6.37 24.12 18.38
CA SER A 25 -7.72 24.62 18.57
C SER A 25 -8.69 23.46 18.34
N SER A 26 -9.78 23.42 19.10
CA SER A 26 -10.83 22.38 18.97
C SER A 26 -11.39 22.29 17.54
N GLU A 27 -11.29 23.36 16.76
CA GLU A 27 -11.60 23.40 15.31
C GLU A 27 -10.60 22.65 14.46
N GLY A 28 -9.29 22.72 14.78
CA GLY A 28 -8.26 21.94 14.07
C GLY A 28 -8.47 20.43 14.27
N TYR A 29 -8.82 20.02 15.50
CA TYR A 29 -9.07 18.60 15.82
C TYR A 29 -10.32 18.06 15.11
N ARG A 30 -11.41 18.83 15.08
CA ARG A 30 -12.64 18.48 14.33
C ARG A 30 -12.38 18.38 12.83
N GLY A 31 -11.55 19.27 12.26
CA GLY A 31 -11.14 19.24 10.86
C GLY A 31 -10.37 17.98 10.52
N ILE A 32 -9.40 17.60 11.35
CA ILE A 32 -8.60 16.35 11.17
C ILE A 32 -9.51 15.12 11.29
N LEU A 33 -10.34 15.02 12.31
CA LEU A 33 -11.27 13.89 12.48
C LEU A 33 -12.23 13.76 11.29
N LYS A 34 -12.79 14.87 10.81
CA LYS A 34 -13.69 14.89 9.65
C LYS A 34 -12.96 14.45 8.38
N ALA A 35 -11.73 14.91 8.16
CA ALA A 35 -10.91 14.51 7.02
C ALA A 35 -10.57 13.02 7.08
N THR A 36 -10.14 12.52 8.24
CA THR A 36 -9.83 11.09 8.46
C THR A 36 -11.04 10.20 8.26
N ALA A 37 -12.19 10.58 8.81
CA ALA A 37 -13.44 9.84 8.63
C ALA A 37 -13.90 9.83 7.16
N LEU A 38 -13.72 10.93 6.44
CA LEU A 38 -14.08 11.04 5.03
C LEU A 38 -13.16 10.18 4.15
N ILE A 39 -11.83 10.23 4.37
CA ILE A 39 -10.87 9.40 3.64
C ILE A 39 -11.07 7.92 3.97
N GLY A 40 -11.21 7.57 5.24
CA GLY A 40 -11.43 6.20 5.69
C GLY A 40 -12.74 5.63 5.14
N GLY A 41 -13.82 6.40 5.18
CA GLY A 41 -15.12 6.01 4.62
C GLY A 41 -15.07 5.83 3.11
N ALA A 42 -14.43 6.76 2.38
CA ALA A 42 -14.24 6.64 0.93
C ALA A 42 -13.37 5.44 0.57
N SER A 43 -12.31 5.16 1.34
CA SER A 43 -11.46 3.97 1.14
C SER A 43 -12.24 2.67 1.35
N ALA A 44 -13.07 2.60 2.39
CA ALA A 44 -13.93 1.45 2.63
C ALA A 44 -14.93 1.23 1.48
N LEU A 45 -15.57 2.29 0.99
CA LEU A 45 -16.46 2.22 -0.17
C LEU A 45 -15.72 1.78 -1.44
N ASN A 46 -14.50 2.26 -1.67
CA ASN A 46 -13.66 1.82 -2.78
C ASN A 46 -13.33 0.33 -2.71
N ILE A 47 -13.05 -0.18 -1.52
CA ILE A 47 -12.83 -1.62 -1.29
C ILE A 47 -14.10 -2.41 -1.67
N VAL A 48 -15.27 -1.97 -1.22
CA VAL A 48 -16.55 -2.63 -1.55
C VAL A 48 -16.80 -2.62 -3.06
N VAL A 49 -16.66 -1.47 -3.72
CA VAL A 49 -16.81 -1.37 -5.19
C VAL A 49 -15.82 -2.28 -5.91
N GLY A 50 -14.56 -2.31 -5.45
CA GLY A 50 -13.51 -3.19 -5.99
C GLY A 50 -13.83 -4.67 -5.80
N LEU A 51 -14.33 -5.07 -4.63
CA LEU A 51 -14.74 -6.46 -4.35
C LEU A 51 -15.92 -6.90 -5.21
N VAL A 52 -16.96 -6.06 -5.33
CA VAL A 52 -18.12 -6.35 -6.21
C VAL A 52 -17.67 -6.52 -7.67
N ARG A 53 -16.85 -5.60 -8.18
CA ARG A 53 -16.28 -5.71 -9.53
C ARG A 53 -15.49 -7.01 -9.67
N THR A 54 -14.59 -7.30 -8.74
CA THR A 54 -13.74 -8.51 -8.81
C THR A 54 -14.59 -9.78 -8.78
N LYS A 55 -15.64 -9.83 -7.94
CA LYS A 55 -16.59 -10.93 -7.91
C LYS A 55 -17.28 -11.14 -9.27
N VAL A 56 -17.80 -10.07 -9.85
CA VAL A 56 -18.49 -10.15 -11.15
C VAL A 56 -17.53 -10.63 -12.24
N LEU A 57 -16.31 -10.03 -12.31
CA LEU A 57 -15.32 -10.43 -13.29
C LEU A 57 -14.83 -11.87 -13.09
N ALA A 58 -14.69 -12.32 -11.85
CA ALA A 58 -14.30 -13.69 -11.53
C ALA A 58 -15.35 -14.71 -11.95
N VAL A 59 -16.65 -14.37 -11.81
CA VAL A 59 -17.76 -15.24 -12.26
C VAL A 59 -17.83 -15.30 -13.78
N LEU A 60 -17.62 -14.16 -14.46
CA LEU A 60 -17.75 -14.05 -15.92
C LEU A 60 -16.54 -14.62 -16.67
N LEU A 61 -15.33 -14.39 -16.16
CA LEU A 61 -14.07 -14.69 -16.85
C LEU A 61 -13.35 -15.93 -16.31
N GLY A 62 -13.76 -16.42 -15.13
CA GLY A 62 -13.06 -17.52 -14.46
C GLY A 62 -11.62 -17.21 -14.04
N PRO A 63 -10.87 -18.26 -13.60
CA PRO A 63 -9.49 -18.10 -13.17
C PRO A 63 -8.56 -17.57 -14.27
N ALA A 64 -8.62 -18.12 -15.49
CA ALA A 64 -7.78 -17.69 -16.61
C ALA A 64 -7.93 -16.20 -16.92
N GLY A 65 -9.17 -15.71 -17.03
CA GLY A 65 -9.43 -14.29 -17.28
C GLY A 65 -8.95 -13.38 -16.15
N LEU A 66 -9.05 -13.84 -14.89
CA LEU A 66 -8.50 -13.11 -13.75
C LEU A 66 -6.97 -13.10 -13.74
N GLY A 67 -6.35 -14.20 -14.18
CA GLY A 67 -4.91 -14.29 -14.42
C GLY A 67 -4.43 -13.28 -15.45
N LEU A 68 -5.16 -13.15 -16.58
CA LEU A 68 -4.90 -12.13 -17.59
C LEU A 68 -5.04 -10.71 -17.03
N LEU A 69 -6.10 -10.42 -16.28
CA LEU A 69 -6.28 -9.12 -15.62
C LEU A 69 -5.12 -8.79 -14.68
N GLY A 70 -4.65 -9.76 -13.90
CA GLY A 70 -3.51 -9.60 -12.99
C GLY A 70 -2.19 -9.35 -13.73
N LEU A 71 -1.93 -10.07 -14.81
CA LEU A 71 -0.72 -9.91 -15.64
C LEU A 71 -0.72 -8.55 -16.37
N TYR A 72 -1.79 -8.24 -17.09
CA TYR A 72 -1.92 -6.95 -17.77
C TYR A 72 -1.90 -5.77 -16.79
N GLY A 73 -2.55 -5.92 -15.63
CA GLY A 73 -2.47 -4.94 -14.55
C GLY A 73 -1.04 -4.71 -14.07
N SER A 74 -0.26 -5.78 -13.91
CA SER A 74 1.15 -5.68 -13.50
C SER A 74 2.03 -5.01 -14.56
N ILE A 75 1.78 -5.25 -15.86
CA ILE A 75 2.46 -4.55 -16.96
C ILE A 75 2.13 -3.04 -16.88
N VAL A 76 0.86 -2.68 -16.73
CA VAL A 76 0.44 -1.27 -16.59
C VAL A 76 1.12 -0.61 -15.38
N ASP A 77 1.13 -1.27 -14.22
CA ASP A 77 1.71 -0.72 -12.99
C ASP A 77 3.23 -0.56 -13.10
N LEU A 78 3.93 -1.53 -13.73
CA LEU A 78 5.37 -1.46 -13.95
C LEU A 78 5.74 -0.31 -14.89
N VAL A 79 5.10 -0.24 -16.07
CA VAL A 79 5.36 0.81 -17.08
C VAL A 79 4.97 2.19 -16.53
N ARG A 80 3.85 2.28 -15.81
CA ARG A 80 3.45 3.50 -15.12
C ARG A 80 4.50 3.95 -14.11
N SER A 81 5.01 3.04 -13.27
CA SER A 81 6.04 3.35 -12.26
C SER A 81 7.32 3.91 -12.90
N VAL A 82 7.77 3.30 -14.01
CA VAL A 82 8.93 3.78 -14.78
C VAL A 82 8.64 5.12 -15.43
N SER A 83 7.51 5.25 -16.13
CA SER A 83 7.20 6.44 -16.93
C SER A 83 6.82 7.65 -16.09
N GLN A 84 6.17 7.44 -14.94
CA GLN A 84 5.72 8.52 -14.05
C GLN A 84 6.87 9.20 -13.30
N LEU A 85 8.05 8.58 -13.19
CA LEU A 85 9.25 9.13 -12.55
C LEU A 85 8.99 9.75 -11.16
N GLY A 86 8.05 9.16 -10.38
CA GLY A 86 7.68 9.64 -9.04
C GLY A 86 6.96 10.99 -8.98
N ILE A 87 6.48 11.51 -10.11
CA ILE A 87 5.85 12.84 -10.22
C ILE A 87 4.61 13.00 -9.33
N ASN A 88 3.91 11.92 -9.01
CA ASN A 88 2.74 11.99 -8.14
C ASN A 88 3.14 12.53 -6.75
N SER A 89 4.11 11.92 -6.08
CA SER A 89 4.56 12.32 -4.75
C SER A 89 5.23 13.71 -4.75
N SER A 90 6.09 13.98 -5.74
CA SER A 90 6.74 15.29 -5.88
C SER A 90 5.74 16.39 -6.22
N GLY A 91 4.73 16.10 -7.03
CA GLY A 91 3.64 17.01 -7.39
C GLY A 91 2.80 17.43 -6.19
N VAL A 92 2.37 16.47 -5.36
CA VAL A 92 1.65 16.77 -4.11
C VAL A 92 2.47 17.72 -3.24
N ARG A 93 3.77 17.43 -3.05
CA ARG A 93 4.66 18.26 -2.23
C ARG A 93 4.83 19.67 -2.79
N GLN A 94 5.06 19.82 -4.10
CA GLN A 94 5.28 21.13 -4.71
C GLN A 94 4.01 21.97 -4.75
N ILE A 95 2.85 21.37 -5.04
CA ILE A 95 1.56 22.06 -4.96
C ILE A 95 1.28 22.49 -3.52
N ALA A 96 1.53 21.66 -2.54
CA ALA A 96 1.35 22.01 -1.12
C ALA A 96 2.29 23.16 -0.71
N ALA A 97 3.55 23.14 -1.15
CA ALA A 97 4.51 24.22 -0.92
C ALA A 97 4.08 25.53 -1.58
N ALA A 98 3.59 25.48 -2.84
CA ALA A 98 3.05 26.64 -3.54
C ALA A 98 1.80 27.19 -2.83
N ALA A 99 0.88 26.31 -2.39
CA ALA A 99 -0.31 26.71 -1.64
C ALA A 99 0.03 27.38 -0.30
N GLY A 100 1.10 26.92 0.37
CA GLY A 100 1.61 27.51 1.62
C GLY A 100 2.12 28.96 1.48
N THR A 101 2.47 29.41 0.27
CA THR A 101 2.86 30.81 0.01
C THR A 101 1.70 31.78 -0.13
N GLY A 102 0.47 31.26 -0.33
CA GLY A 102 -0.72 32.09 -0.64
C GLY A 102 -0.71 32.74 -2.03
N ASP A 103 0.33 32.52 -2.84
CA ASP A 103 0.46 33.09 -4.19
C ASP A 103 -0.30 32.24 -5.22
N ALA A 104 -1.46 32.73 -5.65
CA ALA A 104 -2.29 32.09 -6.66
C ALA A 104 -1.57 31.89 -8.00
N ARG A 105 -0.65 32.80 -8.38
CA ARG A 105 0.16 32.68 -9.60
C ARG A 105 1.12 31.49 -9.50
N ARG A 106 1.80 31.34 -8.37
CA ARG A 106 2.72 30.22 -8.14
C ARG A 106 2.01 28.87 -8.15
N ILE A 107 0.85 28.80 -7.54
CA ILE A 107 0.00 27.59 -7.60
C ILE A 107 -0.36 27.27 -9.05
N ALA A 108 -0.79 28.26 -9.82
CA ALA A 108 -1.18 28.06 -11.22
C ALA A 108 0.00 27.63 -12.10
N ILE A 109 1.20 28.20 -11.91
CA ILE A 109 2.42 27.78 -12.61
C ILE A 109 2.75 26.32 -12.29
N THR A 110 2.85 25.96 -11.01
CA THR A 110 3.20 24.60 -10.57
C THR A 110 2.16 23.58 -11.08
N ALA A 111 0.88 23.87 -10.98
CA ALA A 111 -0.19 23.02 -11.50
C ALA A 111 -0.15 22.86 -13.02
N GLY A 112 0.11 23.96 -13.74
CA GLY A 112 0.24 23.96 -15.19
C GLY A 112 1.45 23.16 -15.69
N VAL A 113 2.59 23.25 -14.98
CA VAL A 113 3.80 22.46 -15.26
C VAL A 113 3.53 20.98 -14.96
N LEU A 114 2.98 20.66 -13.78
CA LEU A 114 2.62 19.29 -13.40
C LEU A 114 1.73 18.64 -14.47
N ARG A 115 0.70 19.34 -14.95
CA ARG A 115 -0.19 18.85 -16.00
C ARG A 115 0.54 18.57 -17.31
N ARG A 116 1.40 19.52 -17.79
CA ARG A 116 2.14 19.34 -19.05
C ARG A 116 3.14 18.19 -18.97
N VAL A 117 3.89 18.13 -17.88
CA VAL A 117 4.88 17.06 -17.67
C VAL A 117 4.19 15.70 -17.58
N SER A 118 3.07 15.60 -16.87
CA SER A 118 2.31 14.35 -16.77
C SER A 118 1.70 13.92 -18.09
N LEU A 119 1.23 14.84 -18.93
CA LEU A 119 0.77 14.51 -20.28
C LEU A 119 1.92 13.98 -21.14
N LEU A 120 3.09 14.63 -21.12
CA LEU A 120 4.28 14.16 -21.86
C LEU A 120 4.73 12.79 -21.37
N LEU A 121 4.85 12.59 -20.06
CA LEU A 121 5.23 11.31 -19.49
C LEU A 121 4.19 10.21 -19.75
N GLY A 122 2.92 10.57 -19.75
CA GLY A 122 1.83 9.65 -20.12
C GLY A 122 1.93 9.21 -21.57
N LEU A 123 2.19 10.14 -22.50
CA LEU A 123 2.40 9.84 -23.92
C LEU A 123 3.68 9.02 -24.13
N LEU A 124 4.78 9.36 -23.43
CA LEU A 124 6.02 8.60 -23.49
C LEU A 124 5.83 7.17 -22.96
N GLY A 125 5.13 7.01 -21.83
CA GLY A 125 4.81 5.68 -21.27
C GLY A 125 3.92 4.85 -22.20
N ALA A 126 2.92 5.47 -22.81
CA ALA A 126 2.09 4.80 -23.80
C ALA A 126 2.90 4.41 -25.03
N GLY A 127 3.71 5.33 -25.57
CA GLY A 127 4.58 5.09 -26.71
C GLY A 127 5.63 3.99 -26.45
N LEU A 128 6.23 4.00 -25.25
CA LEU A 128 7.16 2.94 -24.81
C LEU A 128 6.47 1.58 -24.80
N LEU A 129 5.24 1.52 -24.28
CA LEU A 129 4.51 0.25 -24.23
C LEU A 129 4.07 -0.23 -25.61
N VAL A 130 3.69 0.70 -26.51
CA VAL A 130 3.41 0.36 -27.92
C VAL A 130 4.69 -0.17 -28.62
N ALA A 131 5.81 0.51 -28.45
CA ALA A 131 7.09 0.09 -29.04
C ALA A 131 7.59 -1.26 -28.49
N ALA A 132 7.40 -1.49 -27.18
CA ALA A 132 7.79 -2.72 -26.49
C ALA A 132 6.71 -3.82 -26.53
N SER A 133 5.59 -3.62 -27.23
CA SER A 133 4.43 -4.53 -27.17
C SER A 133 4.76 -5.95 -27.63
N SER A 134 5.49 -6.11 -28.74
CA SER A 134 5.89 -7.42 -29.26
C SER A 134 6.88 -8.13 -28.32
N PRO A 135 8.02 -7.54 -27.90
CA PRO A 135 8.92 -8.20 -26.96
C PRO A 135 8.26 -8.48 -25.60
N LEU A 136 7.39 -7.59 -25.07
CA LEU A 136 6.67 -7.86 -23.84
C LEU A 136 5.65 -8.98 -23.99
N SER A 137 4.95 -9.06 -25.11
CA SER A 137 4.04 -10.16 -25.40
C SER A 137 4.80 -11.49 -25.46
N THR A 138 5.92 -11.55 -26.17
CA THR A 138 6.78 -12.74 -26.26
C THR A 138 7.36 -13.11 -24.88
N LEU A 139 7.83 -12.12 -24.12
CA LEU A 139 8.34 -12.34 -22.78
C LEU A 139 7.26 -12.87 -21.85
N THR A 140 6.04 -12.32 -21.90
CA THR A 140 4.95 -12.69 -20.98
C THR A 140 4.27 -13.99 -21.40
N PHE A 141 3.81 -14.06 -22.65
CA PHE A 141 2.93 -15.13 -23.13
C PHE A 141 3.63 -16.19 -24.02
N GLY A 142 4.90 -16.00 -24.37
CA GLY A 142 5.64 -16.91 -25.22
C GLY A 142 5.45 -16.66 -26.72
N SER A 143 4.52 -15.80 -27.12
CA SER A 143 4.24 -15.44 -28.50
C SER A 143 3.95 -13.95 -28.65
N ALA A 144 4.04 -13.43 -29.88
CA ALA A 144 3.70 -12.06 -30.21
C ALA A 144 2.19 -11.84 -30.47
N GLU A 145 1.37 -12.88 -30.42
CA GLU A 145 -0.07 -12.83 -30.75
C GLU A 145 -0.84 -11.79 -29.93
N ARG A 146 -0.43 -11.58 -28.67
CA ARG A 146 -1.07 -10.61 -27.76
C ARG A 146 -0.42 -9.22 -27.79
N ALA A 147 0.47 -8.95 -28.79
CA ALA A 147 1.15 -7.65 -28.89
C ALA A 147 0.17 -6.47 -29.06
N SER A 148 -0.91 -6.65 -29.83
CA SER A 148 -1.97 -5.63 -29.95
C SER A 148 -2.66 -5.32 -28.63
N SER A 149 -2.93 -6.35 -27.84
CA SER A 149 -3.49 -6.22 -26.47
C SER A 149 -2.53 -5.47 -25.56
N VAL A 150 -1.24 -5.81 -25.58
CA VAL A 150 -0.20 -5.12 -24.80
C VAL A 150 -0.05 -3.66 -25.26
N ALA A 151 -0.08 -3.39 -26.56
CA ALA A 151 -0.03 -2.03 -27.12
C ALA A 151 -1.22 -1.17 -26.61
N LEU A 152 -2.44 -1.75 -26.58
CA LEU A 152 -3.64 -1.05 -26.11
C LEU A 152 -3.55 -0.66 -24.62
N LEU A 153 -2.80 -1.42 -23.79
CA LEU A 153 -2.53 -1.04 -22.40
C LEU A 153 -1.80 0.30 -22.27
N GLY A 154 -1.14 0.79 -23.34
CA GLY A 154 -0.55 2.13 -23.39
C GLY A 154 -1.57 3.22 -23.07
N ALA A 155 -2.80 3.06 -23.57
CA ALA A 155 -3.89 3.98 -23.23
C ALA A 155 -4.23 3.93 -21.72
N ALA A 156 -4.22 2.76 -21.10
CA ALA A 156 -4.43 2.65 -19.66
C ALA A 156 -3.31 3.33 -18.87
N VAL A 157 -2.04 3.16 -19.26
CA VAL A 157 -0.88 3.87 -18.67
C VAL A 157 -1.06 5.39 -18.76
N PHE A 158 -1.41 5.88 -19.94
CA PHE A 158 -1.65 7.31 -20.18
C PHE A 158 -2.73 7.86 -19.24
N PHE A 159 -3.92 7.26 -19.23
CA PHE A 159 -5.02 7.72 -18.38
C PHE A 159 -4.70 7.63 -16.88
N ARG A 160 -3.96 6.60 -16.45
CA ARG A 160 -3.53 6.49 -15.06
C ARG A 160 -2.60 7.62 -14.65
N ILE A 161 -1.56 7.93 -15.46
CA ILE A 161 -0.62 9.02 -15.18
C ILE A 161 -1.35 10.38 -15.15
N VAL A 162 -2.28 10.61 -16.07
CA VAL A 162 -3.10 11.83 -16.09
C VAL A 162 -3.98 11.93 -14.83
N SER A 163 -4.65 10.84 -14.45
CA SER A 163 -5.49 10.79 -13.25
C SER A 163 -4.67 11.05 -11.97
N ASP A 164 -3.50 10.41 -11.85
CA ASP A 164 -2.61 10.56 -10.69
C ASP A 164 -2.14 12.02 -10.53
N SER A 165 -1.82 12.69 -11.63
CA SER A 165 -1.40 14.10 -11.59
C SER A 165 -2.52 15.06 -11.16
N GLN A 166 -3.73 14.79 -11.61
CA GLN A 166 -4.92 15.54 -11.19
C GLN A 166 -5.25 15.29 -9.72
N GLY A 167 -5.09 14.04 -9.27
CA GLY A 167 -5.16 13.66 -7.87
C GLY A 167 -4.12 14.39 -7.01
N ALA A 168 -2.88 14.49 -7.49
CA ALA A 168 -1.79 15.21 -6.81
C ALA A 168 -2.11 16.71 -6.64
N LEU A 169 -2.73 17.34 -7.63
CA LEU A 169 -3.19 18.73 -7.54
C LEU A 169 -4.25 18.88 -6.43
N ILE A 170 -5.29 18.03 -6.45
CA ILE A 170 -6.40 18.10 -5.48
C ILE A 170 -5.89 17.82 -4.04
N GLN A 171 -5.00 16.84 -3.89
CA GLN A 171 -4.41 16.47 -2.61
C GLN A 171 -3.45 17.56 -2.10
N GLY A 172 -2.58 18.10 -2.95
CA GLY A 172 -1.64 19.18 -2.61
C GLY A 172 -2.34 20.45 -2.15
N LEU A 173 -3.51 20.76 -2.72
CA LEU A 173 -4.39 21.85 -2.28
C LEU A 173 -5.23 21.52 -1.05
N ARG A 174 -5.02 20.38 -0.40
CA ARG A 174 -5.77 19.88 0.78
C ARG A 174 -7.28 19.81 0.56
N ARG A 175 -7.74 19.64 -0.69
CA ARG A 175 -9.16 19.44 -1.00
C ARG A 175 -9.57 17.98 -0.74
N ILE A 176 -9.47 17.57 0.53
CA ILE A 176 -9.63 16.18 0.96
C ILE A 176 -10.99 15.60 0.55
N GLY A 177 -12.06 16.40 0.65
CA GLY A 177 -13.41 15.98 0.22
C GLY A 177 -13.49 15.64 -1.27
N ASP A 178 -12.88 16.45 -2.11
CA ASP A 178 -12.87 16.21 -3.55
C ASP A 178 -11.95 15.03 -3.90
N PHE A 179 -10.81 14.87 -3.21
CA PHE A 179 -9.92 13.73 -3.37
C PHE A 179 -10.64 12.40 -3.06
N ALA A 180 -11.39 12.36 -1.95
CA ALA A 180 -12.21 11.20 -1.58
C ALA A 180 -13.30 10.90 -2.63
N ARG A 181 -13.99 11.93 -3.13
CA ARG A 181 -15.01 11.77 -4.19
C ARG A 181 -14.41 11.30 -5.51
N VAL A 182 -13.26 11.83 -5.92
CA VAL A 182 -12.53 11.37 -7.11
C VAL A 182 -12.20 9.89 -7.01
N GLY A 183 -11.69 9.45 -5.86
CA GLY A 183 -11.42 8.03 -5.61
C GLY A 183 -12.69 7.18 -5.78
N PHE A 184 -13.76 7.55 -5.08
CA PHE A 184 -15.01 6.77 -5.10
C PHE A 184 -15.70 6.78 -6.48
N PHE A 185 -15.97 7.94 -7.04
CA PHE A 185 -16.68 8.01 -8.34
C PHE A 185 -15.84 7.50 -9.50
N GLY A 186 -14.49 7.67 -9.43
CA GLY A 186 -13.57 7.08 -10.41
C GLY A 186 -13.59 5.55 -10.37
N ALA A 187 -13.54 4.98 -9.17
CA ALA A 187 -13.66 3.53 -8.99
C ALA A 187 -15.03 3.00 -9.42
N LEU A 188 -16.12 3.71 -9.08
CA LEU A 188 -17.48 3.31 -9.44
C LEU A 188 -17.68 3.33 -10.96
N LEU A 189 -17.38 4.47 -11.61
CA LEU A 189 -17.53 4.62 -13.05
C LEU A 189 -16.65 3.62 -13.82
N GLY A 190 -15.38 3.49 -13.41
CA GLY A 190 -14.45 2.55 -14.03
C GLY A 190 -14.89 1.10 -13.83
N SER A 191 -15.44 0.74 -12.66
CA SER A 191 -15.95 -0.61 -12.39
C SER A 191 -17.19 -0.93 -13.21
N LEU A 192 -18.14 0.00 -13.31
CA LEU A 192 -19.35 -0.17 -14.12
C LEU A 192 -18.99 -0.34 -15.60
N ALA A 193 -18.10 0.51 -16.13
CA ALA A 193 -17.62 0.40 -17.51
C ALA A 193 -16.88 -0.93 -17.75
N SER A 194 -16.01 -1.34 -16.82
CA SER A 194 -15.29 -2.61 -16.89
C SER A 194 -16.25 -3.81 -16.92
N ILE A 195 -17.24 -3.83 -16.04
CA ILE A 195 -18.26 -4.91 -15.98
C ILE A 195 -19.07 -4.92 -17.27
N ALA A 196 -19.57 -3.78 -17.73
CA ALA A 196 -20.38 -3.68 -18.95
C ALA A 196 -19.62 -4.25 -20.17
N LEU A 197 -18.34 -3.86 -20.33
CA LEU A 197 -17.50 -4.37 -21.41
C LEU A 197 -17.32 -5.89 -21.36
N VAL A 198 -17.05 -6.45 -20.17
CA VAL A 198 -16.84 -7.88 -20.01
C VAL A 198 -18.15 -8.67 -20.19
N VAL A 199 -19.29 -8.14 -19.76
CA VAL A 199 -20.60 -8.76 -20.02
C VAL A 199 -20.87 -8.88 -21.51
N VAL A 200 -20.50 -7.85 -22.31
CA VAL A 200 -20.78 -7.84 -23.76
C VAL A 200 -19.76 -8.65 -24.57
N TRP A 201 -18.46 -8.55 -24.25
CA TRP A 201 -17.39 -9.11 -25.08
C TRP A 201 -16.54 -10.20 -24.39
N GLY A 202 -16.91 -10.63 -23.19
CA GLY A 202 -16.22 -11.70 -22.46
C GLY A 202 -14.72 -11.44 -22.30
N GLU A 203 -13.91 -12.46 -22.57
CA GLU A 203 -12.44 -12.40 -22.41
C GLU A 203 -11.76 -11.34 -23.31
N GLN A 204 -12.33 -11.07 -24.49
CA GLN A 204 -11.79 -10.04 -25.39
C GLN A 204 -11.83 -8.63 -24.76
N ALA A 205 -12.73 -8.41 -23.82
CA ALA A 205 -12.86 -7.16 -23.09
C ALA A 205 -11.85 -6.98 -21.94
N VAL A 206 -11.00 -7.96 -21.63
CA VAL A 206 -10.06 -7.86 -20.50
C VAL A 206 -9.20 -6.61 -20.61
N VAL A 207 -8.55 -6.36 -21.74
CA VAL A 207 -7.73 -5.15 -21.94
C VAL A 207 -8.59 -3.89 -22.08
N PRO A 208 -9.65 -3.84 -22.93
CA PRO A 208 -10.57 -2.72 -22.96
C PRO A 208 -11.13 -2.33 -21.59
N SER A 209 -11.41 -3.31 -20.71
CA SER A 209 -11.91 -3.06 -19.36
C SER A 209 -10.90 -2.34 -18.47
N LEU A 210 -9.59 -2.67 -18.58
CA LEU A 210 -8.53 -1.96 -17.88
C LEU A 210 -8.36 -0.52 -18.39
N VAL A 211 -8.47 -0.32 -19.70
CA VAL A 211 -8.45 1.02 -20.32
C VAL A 211 -9.66 1.84 -19.86
N ALA A 212 -10.86 1.27 -19.89
CA ALA A 212 -12.07 1.94 -19.45
C ALA A 212 -12.03 2.34 -17.96
N MET A 213 -11.44 1.47 -17.13
CA MET A 213 -11.24 1.75 -15.71
C MET A 213 -10.30 2.94 -15.49
N ALA A 214 -9.20 2.99 -16.23
CA ALA A 214 -8.25 4.10 -16.18
C ALA A 214 -8.85 5.39 -16.75
N ALA A 215 -9.58 5.31 -17.86
CA ALA A 215 -10.27 6.44 -18.49
C ALA A 215 -11.37 7.00 -17.57
N GLY A 216 -12.15 6.14 -16.92
CA GLY A 216 -13.16 6.55 -15.94
C GLY A 216 -12.56 7.33 -14.77
N ALA A 217 -11.46 6.84 -14.22
CA ALA A 217 -10.71 7.54 -13.17
C ALA A 217 -10.17 8.90 -13.67
N ALA A 218 -9.61 8.94 -14.88
CA ALA A 218 -9.11 10.17 -15.48
C ALA A 218 -10.23 11.20 -15.77
N LEU A 219 -11.40 10.75 -16.23
CA LEU A 219 -12.55 11.60 -16.47
C LEU A 219 -13.08 12.24 -15.19
N VAL A 220 -13.24 11.44 -14.14
CA VAL A 220 -13.72 11.95 -12.83
C VAL A 220 -12.68 12.88 -12.21
N SER A 221 -11.41 12.52 -12.22
CA SER A 221 -10.35 13.39 -11.68
C SER A 221 -10.24 14.71 -12.47
N TRP A 222 -10.37 14.67 -13.79
CA TRP A 222 -10.43 15.86 -14.64
C TRP A 222 -11.63 16.75 -14.29
N TRP A 223 -12.82 16.18 -14.09
CA TRP A 223 -14.02 16.90 -13.70
C TRP A 223 -13.84 17.69 -12.39
N TYR A 224 -13.21 17.08 -11.38
CA TYR A 224 -12.93 17.75 -10.11
C TYR A 224 -11.75 18.73 -10.21
N ALA A 225 -10.69 18.38 -10.94
CA ALA A 225 -9.52 19.25 -11.13
C ALA A 225 -9.87 20.56 -11.86
N ARG A 226 -10.76 20.53 -12.87
CA ARG A 226 -11.18 21.73 -13.57
C ARG A 226 -12.02 22.70 -12.73
N ARG A 227 -12.58 22.24 -11.61
CA ARG A 227 -13.34 23.09 -10.67
C ARG A 227 -12.43 23.81 -9.66
N VAL A 228 -11.14 23.55 -9.69
CA VAL A 228 -10.18 24.30 -8.89
C VAL A 228 -9.99 25.67 -9.53
N PRO A 229 -10.36 26.77 -8.83
CA PRO A 229 -10.13 28.11 -9.37
C PRO A 229 -8.62 28.34 -9.47
N MET A 230 -8.13 28.53 -10.68
CA MET A 230 -6.72 28.82 -10.94
C MET A 230 -6.59 30.08 -11.77
N ALA A 231 -5.58 30.90 -11.45
CA ALA A 231 -5.24 32.06 -12.26
C ALA A 231 -4.80 31.61 -13.67
N THR A 232 -5.25 32.31 -14.69
CA THR A 232 -4.75 32.11 -16.05
C THR A 232 -3.33 32.65 -16.15
N VAL A 233 -2.36 31.78 -16.36
CA VAL A 233 -0.93 32.13 -16.43
C VAL A 233 -0.36 31.60 -17.74
N SER A 234 0.29 32.49 -18.51
CA SER A 234 1.12 32.07 -19.62
C SER A 234 2.41 31.47 -19.09
N LEU A 235 2.61 30.16 -19.29
CA LEU A 235 3.82 29.45 -18.84
C LEU A 235 4.96 29.74 -19.83
N ARG A 236 6.02 30.43 -19.36
CA ARG A 236 7.26 30.59 -20.11
C ARG A 236 8.07 29.30 -20.10
N TRP A 237 8.73 28.99 -21.22
CA TRP A 237 9.53 27.77 -21.34
C TRP A 237 10.61 27.63 -20.25
N ALA A 238 11.25 28.74 -19.86
CA ALA A 238 12.23 28.75 -18.78
C ALA A 238 11.64 28.34 -17.42
N GLU A 239 10.40 28.77 -17.13
CA GLU A 239 9.70 28.39 -15.89
C GLU A 239 9.33 26.90 -15.93
N VAL A 240 8.83 26.40 -17.07
CA VAL A 240 8.52 24.99 -17.26
C VAL A 240 9.76 24.12 -17.04
N ARG A 241 10.91 24.47 -17.63
CA ARG A 241 12.16 23.73 -17.48
C ARG A 241 12.66 23.70 -16.04
N ARG A 242 12.62 24.84 -15.34
CA ARG A 242 13.07 24.92 -13.94
C ARG A 242 12.20 24.10 -13.01
N GLU A 243 10.89 24.28 -13.08
CA GLU A 243 9.92 23.54 -12.23
C GLU A 243 9.89 22.04 -12.56
N SER A 244 10.02 21.67 -13.86
CA SER A 244 10.12 20.26 -14.26
C SER A 244 11.36 19.59 -13.69
N GLY A 245 12.52 20.27 -13.67
CA GLY A 245 13.75 19.74 -13.06
C GLY A 245 13.57 19.44 -11.58
N ALA A 246 12.90 20.33 -10.84
CA ALA A 246 12.62 20.13 -9.43
C ALA A 246 11.61 18.98 -9.18
N LEU A 247 10.58 18.85 -10.03
CA LEU A 247 9.60 17.75 -9.99
C LEU A 247 10.26 16.39 -10.23
N LEU A 248 11.06 16.28 -11.30
CA LEU A 248 11.68 15.03 -11.73
C LEU A 248 12.80 14.60 -10.78
N GLY A 249 13.65 15.54 -10.33
CA GLY A 249 14.75 15.22 -9.42
C GLY A 249 14.28 14.63 -8.09
N LEU A 250 13.20 15.19 -7.53
CA LEU A 250 12.60 14.64 -6.31
C LEU A 250 11.86 13.32 -6.58
N GLY A 251 11.20 13.21 -7.75
CA GLY A 251 10.43 12.03 -8.13
C GLY A 251 11.29 10.79 -8.32
N LEU A 252 12.46 10.92 -8.96
CA LEU A 252 13.40 9.82 -9.18
C LEU A 252 13.84 9.12 -7.90
N ALA A 253 14.01 9.89 -6.81
CA ALA A 253 14.36 9.31 -5.51
C ALA A 253 13.29 8.38 -4.95
N PHE A 254 11.99 8.67 -5.20
CA PHE A 254 10.88 7.83 -4.75
C PHE A 254 10.59 6.64 -5.69
N MET A 255 11.01 6.74 -6.96
CA MET A 255 10.70 5.73 -7.98
C MET A 255 11.42 4.40 -7.75
N ALA A 256 12.69 4.45 -7.34
CA ALA A 256 13.56 3.27 -7.35
C ALA A 256 13.02 2.10 -6.51
N SER A 257 12.58 2.36 -5.28
CA SER A 257 12.03 1.31 -4.40
C SER A 257 10.68 0.78 -4.88
N GLY A 258 9.83 1.67 -5.40
CA GLY A 258 8.54 1.26 -5.99
C GLY A 258 8.72 0.37 -7.20
N LEU A 259 9.75 0.63 -8.02
CA LEU A 259 10.07 -0.16 -9.21
C LEU A 259 10.48 -1.59 -8.86
N ILE A 260 11.33 -1.78 -7.84
CA ILE A 260 11.74 -3.12 -7.38
C ILE A 260 10.52 -3.94 -6.97
N MET A 261 9.63 -3.35 -6.16
CA MET A 261 8.42 -4.03 -5.71
C MET A 261 7.50 -4.43 -6.87
N MET A 262 7.29 -3.52 -7.86
CA MET A 262 6.46 -3.80 -9.03
C MET A 262 7.11 -4.84 -9.95
N ALA A 263 8.43 -4.77 -10.18
CA ALA A 263 9.17 -5.73 -10.98
C ALA A 263 9.15 -7.13 -10.35
N SER A 264 9.33 -7.22 -9.02
CA SER A 264 9.24 -8.49 -8.29
C SER A 264 7.83 -9.09 -8.37
N ALA A 265 6.79 -8.27 -8.20
CA ALA A 265 5.41 -8.72 -8.31
C ALA A 265 5.06 -9.21 -9.72
N TYR A 266 5.54 -8.53 -10.76
CA TYR A 266 5.40 -8.98 -12.15
C TYR A 266 6.18 -10.26 -12.40
N GLY A 267 7.44 -10.33 -11.93
CA GLY A 267 8.31 -11.51 -12.08
C GLY A 267 7.68 -12.77 -11.48
N VAL A 268 7.13 -12.70 -10.26
CA VAL A 268 6.45 -13.85 -9.66
C VAL A 268 5.23 -14.28 -10.49
N ARG A 269 4.40 -13.34 -10.96
CA ARG A 269 3.24 -13.66 -11.82
C ARG A 269 3.67 -14.30 -13.16
N LEU A 270 4.75 -13.80 -13.74
CA LEU A 270 5.32 -14.34 -14.96
C LEU A 270 5.82 -15.78 -14.76
N ILE A 271 6.49 -16.07 -13.64
CA ILE A 271 6.95 -17.42 -13.29
C ILE A 271 5.75 -18.37 -13.14
N VAL A 272 4.70 -17.97 -12.41
CA VAL A 272 3.49 -18.77 -12.27
C VAL A 272 2.83 -19.04 -13.62
N LEU A 273 2.68 -18.02 -14.47
CA LEU A 273 2.12 -18.18 -15.81
C LEU A 273 2.91 -19.17 -16.66
N ARG A 274 4.25 -19.06 -16.64
CA ARG A 274 5.12 -19.85 -17.50
C ARG A 274 5.21 -21.32 -17.11
N HIS A 275 5.09 -21.62 -15.83
CA HIS A 275 5.20 -22.98 -15.31
C HIS A 275 3.84 -23.68 -15.13
N ASP A 276 2.79 -22.94 -14.79
CA ASP A 276 1.52 -23.54 -14.33
C ASP A 276 0.29 -22.99 -15.09
N GLY A 277 0.50 -22.05 -16.02
CA GLY A 277 -0.53 -21.56 -16.93
C GLY A 277 -1.41 -20.42 -16.41
N LEU A 278 -2.43 -20.06 -17.20
CA LEU A 278 -3.27 -18.89 -16.94
C LEU A 278 -4.19 -19.06 -15.72
N ASP A 279 -4.76 -20.23 -15.52
CA ASP A 279 -5.64 -20.51 -14.38
C ASP A 279 -4.86 -20.38 -13.08
N ALA A 280 -3.65 -20.91 -13.03
CA ALA A 280 -2.75 -20.78 -11.90
C ALA A 280 -2.37 -19.32 -11.59
N ALA A 281 -2.13 -18.52 -12.63
CA ALA A 281 -1.92 -17.09 -12.48
C ALA A 281 -3.16 -16.39 -11.87
N GLY A 282 -4.35 -16.85 -12.21
CA GLY A 282 -5.62 -16.42 -11.62
C GLY A 282 -5.78 -16.83 -10.17
N TYR A 283 -5.44 -18.07 -9.82
CA TYR A 283 -5.43 -18.55 -8.42
C TYR A 283 -4.46 -17.76 -7.56
N TYR A 284 -3.25 -17.53 -8.06
CA TYR A 284 -2.27 -16.69 -7.37
C TYR A 284 -2.77 -15.25 -7.21
N GLN A 285 -3.36 -14.66 -8.27
CA GLN A 285 -3.91 -13.31 -8.21
C GLN A 285 -5.02 -13.17 -7.17
N ALA A 286 -5.92 -14.15 -7.08
CA ALA A 286 -7.01 -14.17 -6.10
C ALA A 286 -6.44 -14.29 -4.67
N ALA A 287 -5.53 -15.23 -4.44
CA ALA A 287 -4.89 -15.44 -3.16
C ALA A 287 -4.10 -14.20 -2.70
N TRP A 288 -3.33 -13.59 -3.60
CA TRP A 288 -2.58 -12.37 -3.33
C TRP A 288 -3.49 -11.21 -2.94
N THR A 289 -4.55 -10.99 -3.71
CA THR A 289 -5.48 -9.86 -3.48
C THR A 289 -6.21 -10.01 -2.15
N LEU A 290 -6.76 -11.19 -1.85
CA LEU A 290 -7.48 -11.43 -0.59
C LEU A 290 -6.56 -11.43 0.62
N GLY A 291 -5.42 -12.10 0.53
CA GLY A 291 -4.44 -12.15 1.63
C GLY A 291 -3.88 -10.76 1.97
N GLY A 292 -3.70 -9.92 0.94
CA GLY A 292 -3.20 -8.55 1.10
C GLY A 292 -4.25 -7.52 1.52
N LEU A 293 -5.53 -7.76 1.26
CA LEU A 293 -6.59 -6.77 1.44
C LEU A 293 -6.70 -6.26 2.88
N TYR A 294 -6.87 -7.16 3.82
CA TYR A 294 -7.07 -6.82 5.22
C TYR A 294 -5.79 -6.23 5.85
N VAL A 295 -4.66 -6.88 5.64
CA VAL A 295 -3.36 -6.40 6.14
C VAL A 295 -3.00 -5.06 5.54
N GLY A 296 -3.22 -4.89 4.23
CA GLY A 296 -2.98 -3.63 3.54
C GLY A 296 -3.78 -2.48 4.13
N PHE A 297 -5.07 -2.71 4.44
CA PHE A 297 -5.92 -1.73 5.11
C PHE A 297 -5.38 -1.35 6.50
N VAL A 298 -5.01 -2.34 7.33
CA VAL A 298 -4.46 -2.09 8.67
C VAL A 298 -3.16 -1.29 8.59
N LEU A 299 -2.21 -1.71 7.75
CA LEU A 299 -0.91 -1.05 7.63
C LEU A 299 -1.02 0.36 7.04
N GLN A 300 -1.92 0.57 6.08
CA GLN A 300 -2.16 1.90 5.50
C GLN A 300 -2.78 2.86 6.50
N ALA A 301 -3.78 2.40 7.26
CA ALA A 301 -4.43 3.23 8.28
C ALA A 301 -3.44 3.66 9.37
N MET A 302 -2.56 2.75 9.80
CA MET A 302 -1.58 3.02 10.85
C MET A 302 -0.38 3.82 10.33
N GLY A 303 0.04 3.60 9.10
CA GLY A 303 1.18 4.29 8.49
C GLY A 303 1.01 5.81 8.40
N ALA A 304 -0.22 6.28 8.31
CA ALA A 304 -0.53 7.70 8.24
C ALA A 304 -0.12 8.48 9.51
N ASP A 305 -0.23 7.87 10.70
CA ASP A 305 0.17 8.44 11.99
C ASP A 305 1.58 8.03 12.40
N PHE A 306 1.92 6.76 12.20
CA PHE A 306 3.16 6.16 12.66
C PHE A 306 4.42 6.82 12.07
N TYR A 307 4.47 7.00 10.75
CA TYR A 307 5.69 7.49 10.09
C TYR A 307 6.08 8.92 10.52
N PRO A 308 5.16 9.91 10.57
CA PRO A 308 5.48 11.24 11.10
C PRO A 308 5.94 11.22 12.56
N ARG A 309 5.33 10.39 13.42
CA ARG A 309 5.75 10.24 14.82
C ARG A 309 7.15 9.66 14.93
N LEU A 310 7.46 8.63 14.13
CA LEU A 310 8.79 8.01 14.11
C LEU A 310 9.86 9.00 13.67
N VAL A 311 9.61 9.77 12.60
CA VAL A 311 10.54 10.80 12.08
C VAL A 311 10.80 11.87 13.14
N ALA A 312 9.80 12.31 13.88
CA ALA A 312 9.95 13.32 14.94
C ALA A 312 10.85 12.84 16.10
N LEU A 313 10.95 11.52 16.30
CA LEU A 313 11.70 10.90 17.39
C LEU A 313 13.00 10.23 16.93
N ILE A 314 13.38 10.35 15.66
CA ILE A 314 14.43 9.51 15.06
C ILE A 314 15.82 9.71 15.67
N HIS A 315 16.06 10.84 16.33
CA HIS A 315 17.31 11.15 17.06
C HIS A 315 17.35 10.59 18.49
N ASP A 316 16.22 10.06 18.99
CA ASP A 316 16.12 9.35 20.27
C ASP A 316 15.83 7.88 20.00
N ASP A 317 16.90 7.07 19.98
CA ASP A 317 16.79 5.64 19.66
C ASP A 317 15.86 4.87 20.60
N ALA A 318 15.86 5.21 21.89
CA ALA A 318 15.00 4.53 22.87
C ALA A 318 13.52 4.77 22.58
N ARG A 319 13.13 6.03 22.33
CA ARG A 319 11.74 6.39 21.99
C ARG A 319 11.34 5.90 20.60
N SER A 320 12.23 5.99 19.62
CA SER A 320 12.00 5.45 18.28
C SER A 320 11.71 3.95 18.33
N ASN A 321 12.53 3.19 19.05
CA ASN A 321 12.37 1.76 19.23
C ASN A 321 11.08 1.41 19.99
N GLN A 322 10.70 2.22 20.98
CA GLN A 322 9.42 2.08 21.67
C GLN A 322 8.24 2.25 20.70
N VAL A 323 8.22 3.31 19.91
CA VAL A 323 7.14 3.57 18.93
C VAL A 323 7.04 2.45 17.90
N VAL A 324 8.17 1.88 17.44
CA VAL A 324 8.17 0.73 16.53
C VAL A 324 7.58 -0.52 17.18
N ASN A 325 7.91 -0.78 18.46
CA ASN A 325 7.33 -1.90 19.22
C ASN A 325 5.82 -1.74 19.41
N GLU A 326 5.37 -0.55 19.82
CA GLU A 326 3.95 -0.22 19.98
C GLU A 326 3.20 -0.42 18.66
N GLN A 327 3.76 0.08 17.56
CA GLN A 327 3.17 -0.07 16.24
C GLN A 327 3.06 -1.55 15.83
N ALA A 328 4.12 -2.33 15.98
CA ALA A 328 4.12 -3.75 15.66
C ALA A 328 3.09 -4.53 16.50
N GLN A 329 3.02 -4.24 17.80
CA GLN A 329 2.07 -4.87 18.72
C GLN A 329 0.62 -4.58 18.30
N VAL A 330 0.27 -3.31 18.10
CA VAL A 330 -1.11 -2.92 17.72
C VAL A 330 -1.47 -3.46 16.34
N SER A 331 -0.52 -3.42 15.38
CA SER A 331 -0.73 -4.02 14.05
C SER A 331 -1.04 -5.51 14.13
N LEU A 332 -0.31 -6.27 14.96
CA LEU A 332 -0.56 -7.69 15.17
C LEU A 332 -1.89 -7.96 15.86
N LEU A 333 -2.23 -7.18 16.89
CA LEU A 333 -3.52 -7.31 17.59
C LEU A 333 -4.70 -7.05 16.64
N LEU A 334 -4.56 -6.15 15.69
CA LEU A 334 -5.59 -5.91 14.69
C LEU A 334 -5.57 -6.95 13.57
N ALA A 335 -4.40 -7.26 13.01
CA ALA A 335 -4.29 -8.14 11.84
C ALA A 335 -4.38 -9.64 12.17
N GLY A 336 -3.88 -10.07 13.33
CA GLY A 336 -3.74 -11.49 13.69
C GLY A 336 -5.04 -12.29 13.65
N PRO A 337 -6.12 -11.86 14.30
CA PRO A 337 -7.42 -12.57 14.23
C PRO A 337 -7.96 -12.64 12.81
N GLY A 338 -7.83 -11.57 12.03
CA GLY A 338 -8.25 -11.53 10.63
C GLY A 338 -7.44 -12.50 9.76
N MET A 339 -6.14 -12.67 10.02
CA MET A 339 -5.31 -13.65 9.32
C MET A 339 -5.70 -15.08 9.68
N ALA A 340 -5.93 -15.38 10.96
CA ALA A 340 -6.43 -16.68 11.40
C ALA A 340 -7.79 -17.01 10.77
N ALA A 341 -8.72 -16.05 10.74
CA ALA A 341 -10.03 -16.19 10.10
C ALA A 341 -9.91 -16.42 8.59
N THR A 342 -9.10 -15.61 7.88
CA THR A 342 -8.90 -15.74 6.44
C THR A 342 -8.26 -17.08 6.07
N LEU A 343 -7.28 -17.55 6.85
CA LEU A 343 -6.63 -18.83 6.66
C LEU A 343 -7.63 -19.99 6.88
N THR A 344 -8.41 -19.91 7.96
CA THR A 344 -9.43 -20.91 8.31
C THR A 344 -10.52 -21.00 7.23
N LEU A 345 -11.04 -19.86 6.82
CA LEU A 345 -12.15 -19.75 5.89
C LEU A 345 -11.70 -19.55 4.44
N ALA A 346 -10.45 -19.90 4.09
CA ALA A 346 -9.86 -19.60 2.78
C ALA A 346 -10.75 -20.03 1.61
N SER A 347 -11.27 -21.27 1.62
CA SER A 347 -12.16 -21.77 0.57
C SER A 347 -13.50 -21.02 0.52
N LEU A 348 -14.07 -20.68 1.69
CA LEU A 348 -15.31 -19.90 1.77
C LEU A 348 -15.09 -18.46 1.27
N VAL A 349 -14.02 -17.82 1.71
CA VAL A 349 -13.66 -16.45 1.31
C VAL A 349 -13.45 -16.38 -0.20
N LEU A 350 -12.77 -17.36 -0.80
CA LEU A 350 -12.59 -17.45 -2.25
C LEU A 350 -13.92 -17.66 -2.98
N SER A 351 -14.79 -18.55 -2.51
CA SER A 351 -16.09 -18.78 -3.15
C SER A 351 -17.02 -17.57 -3.04
N VAL A 352 -16.99 -16.86 -1.90
CA VAL A 352 -17.81 -15.66 -1.68
C VAL A 352 -17.32 -14.48 -2.50
N PHE A 353 -16.01 -14.19 -2.51
CA PHE A 353 -15.45 -13.02 -3.18
C PHE A 353 -15.08 -13.26 -4.65
N TYR A 354 -14.96 -14.50 -5.07
CA TYR A 354 -14.71 -14.91 -6.47
C TYR A 354 -15.78 -15.89 -6.95
N SER A 355 -15.47 -17.16 -7.06
CA SER A 355 -16.42 -18.23 -7.36
C SER A 355 -15.89 -19.58 -6.87
N SER A 356 -16.72 -20.64 -6.93
CA SER A 356 -16.28 -22.00 -6.60
C SER A 356 -15.11 -22.50 -7.45
N ALA A 357 -14.94 -21.98 -8.68
CA ALA A 357 -13.83 -22.31 -9.56
C ALA A 357 -12.44 -21.90 -8.98
N PHE A 358 -12.41 -21.03 -7.97
CA PHE A 358 -11.18 -20.61 -7.31
C PHE A 358 -10.78 -21.46 -6.10
N GLY A 359 -11.42 -22.60 -5.89
CA GLY A 359 -11.13 -23.50 -4.77
C GLY A 359 -9.67 -23.90 -4.66
N GLU A 360 -8.99 -24.13 -5.78
CA GLU A 360 -7.55 -24.45 -5.86
C GLU A 360 -6.65 -23.35 -5.27
N ALA A 361 -7.09 -22.09 -5.28
CA ALA A 361 -6.34 -20.98 -4.71
C ALA A 361 -6.28 -21.00 -3.16
N ALA A 362 -7.07 -21.86 -2.49
CA ALA A 362 -7.20 -21.86 -1.03
C ALA A 362 -5.85 -22.13 -0.33
N GLU A 363 -5.07 -23.08 -0.83
CA GLU A 363 -3.78 -23.40 -0.25
C GLU A 363 -2.75 -22.29 -0.48
N THR A 364 -2.75 -21.72 -1.67
CA THR A 364 -1.93 -20.52 -1.96
C THR A 364 -2.30 -19.37 -1.03
N LEU A 365 -3.60 -19.13 -0.79
CA LEU A 365 -4.07 -18.10 0.14
C LEU A 365 -3.60 -18.37 1.58
N ARG A 366 -3.60 -19.63 2.05
CA ARG A 366 -3.08 -20.00 3.37
C ARG A 366 -1.59 -19.66 3.50
N TRP A 367 -0.76 -19.99 2.51
CA TRP A 367 0.65 -19.62 2.48
C TRP A 367 0.85 -18.10 2.46
N VAL A 368 0.04 -17.38 1.69
CA VAL A 368 0.07 -15.90 1.67
C VAL A 368 -0.28 -15.33 3.03
N CYS A 369 -1.25 -15.90 3.76
CA CYS A 369 -1.61 -15.45 5.12
C CYS A 369 -0.44 -15.61 6.11
N LEU A 370 0.35 -16.71 6.03
CA LEU A 370 1.58 -16.86 6.81
C LEU A 370 2.57 -15.73 6.52
N GLY A 371 2.83 -15.47 5.24
CA GLY A 371 3.73 -14.38 4.82
C GLY A 371 3.23 -13.00 5.25
N MET A 372 1.93 -12.74 5.15
CA MET A 372 1.33 -11.48 5.59
C MET A 372 1.43 -11.27 7.10
N THR A 373 1.37 -12.33 7.89
CA THR A 373 1.59 -12.25 9.35
C THR A 373 3.01 -11.76 9.64
N LEU A 374 4.04 -12.28 8.95
CA LEU A 374 5.41 -11.80 9.07
C LEU A 374 5.58 -10.38 8.55
N ARG A 375 4.89 -10.03 7.47
CA ARG A 375 4.88 -8.66 6.92
C ARG A 375 4.43 -7.64 7.95
N VAL A 376 3.37 -7.94 8.70
CA VAL A 376 2.86 -7.06 9.77
C VAL A 376 3.93 -6.77 10.82
N VAL A 377 4.77 -7.76 11.13
CA VAL A 377 5.87 -7.63 12.10
C VAL A 377 7.05 -6.85 11.54
N THR A 378 7.44 -7.14 10.30
CA THR A 378 8.64 -6.56 9.68
C THR A 378 8.44 -5.13 9.18
N TRP A 379 7.22 -4.77 8.78
CA TRP A 379 6.89 -3.48 8.20
C TRP A 379 7.28 -2.28 9.10
N PRO A 380 6.93 -2.23 10.41
CA PRO A 380 7.33 -1.11 11.26
C PRO A 380 8.85 -0.99 11.45
N MET A 381 9.58 -2.11 11.46
CA MET A 381 11.05 -2.10 11.57
C MET A 381 11.70 -1.42 10.36
N GLY A 382 11.21 -1.71 9.14
CA GLY A 382 11.74 -1.12 7.91
C GLY A 382 11.67 0.41 7.90
N PHE A 383 10.68 0.99 8.57
CA PHE A 383 10.53 2.44 8.67
C PHE A 383 11.64 3.14 9.49
N ILE A 384 12.38 2.43 10.34
CA ILE A 384 13.56 3.00 11.01
C ILE A 384 14.61 3.43 9.96
N ILE A 385 14.85 2.59 8.95
CA ILE A 385 15.79 2.90 7.85
C ILE A 385 15.30 4.11 7.07
N VAL A 386 14.01 4.13 6.73
CA VAL A 386 13.38 5.23 5.97
C VAL A 386 13.41 6.55 6.76
N ALA A 387 13.09 6.50 8.06
CA ALA A 387 13.06 7.67 8.93
C ALA A 387 14.45 8.26 9.17
N ARG A 388 15.50 7.44 9.17
CA ARG A 388 16.90 7.88 9.22
C ARG A 388 17.39 8.48 7.89
N GLY A 389 16.62 8.37 6.82
CA GLY A 389 16.98 8.88 5.50
C GLY A 389 18.05 8.07 4.78
N ASP A 390 18.36 6.85 5.25
CA ASP A 390 19.33 5.98 4.59
C ASP A 390 18.71 5.29 3.36
N GLN A 391 18.66 6.05 2.27
CA GLN A 391 18.07 5.59 1.02
C GLN A 391 18.84 4.41 0.39
N ARG A 392 20.17 4.35 0.59
CA ARG A 392 20.98 3.25 0.05
C ARG A 392 20.65 1.94 0.74
N LEU A 393 20.63 1.95 2.05
CA LEU A 393 20.31 0.76 2.83
C LEU A 393 18.88 0.28 2.57
N PHE A 394 17.91 1.22 2.49
CA PHE A 394 16.54 0.89 2.12
C PHE A 394 16.46 0.24 0.74
N PHE A 395 17.14 0.82 -0.26
CA PHE A 395 17.18 0.24 -1.60
C PHE A 395 17.79 -1.17 -1.63
N ILE A 396 18.90 -1.38 -0.91
CA ILE A 396 19.57 -2.69 -0.83
C ILE A 396 18.67 -3.73 -0.16
N THR A 397 17.98 -3.38 0.92
CA THR A 397 17.07 -4.30 1.62
C THR A 397 15.87 -4.68 0.76
N GLU A 398 15.27 -3.72 0.05
CA GLU A 398 14.18 -3.99 -0.89
C GLU A 398 14.64 -4.84 -2.09
N LEU A 399 15.83 -4.54 -2.64
CA LEU A 399 16.40 -5.33 -3.73
C LEU A 399 16.70 -6.77 -3.30
N ALA A 400 17.30 -6.95 -2.12
CA ALA A 400 17.57 -8.28 -1.58
C ALA A 400 16.28 -9.09 -1.37
N TRP A 401 15.25 -8.46 -0.77
CA TRP A 401 13.94 -9.08 -0.62
C TRP A 401 13.31 -9.44 -1.98
N GLY A 402 13.38 -8.54 -2.96
CA GLY A 402 12.84 -8.77 -4.30
C GLY A 402 13.53 -9.93 -5.03
N LEU A 403 14.87 -9.98 -4.99
CA LEU A 403 15.66 -11.06 -5.59
C LEU A 403 15.34 -12.42 -4.93
N VAL A 404 15.27 -12.46 -3.59
CA VAL A 404 14.91 -13.69 -2.87
C VAL A 404 13.48 -14.11 -3.18
N SER A 405 12.54 -13.16 -3.26
CA SER A 405 11.14 -13.44 -3.61
C SER A 405 11.00 -14.08 -4.99
N VAL A 406 11.68 -13.51 -6.00
CA VAL A 406 11.67 -14.04 -7.39
C VAL A 406 12.45 -15.36 -7.47
N GLY A 407 13.60 -15.47 -6.80
CA GLY A 407 14.41 -16.69 -6.77
C GLY A 407 13.68 -17.87 -6.11
N LEU A 408 13.04 -17.64 -4.97
CA LEU A 408 12.21 -18.65 -4.31
C LEU A 408 10.99 -19.02 -5.15
N ALA A 409 10.35 -18.02 -5.82
CA ALA A 409 9.24 -18.30 -6.71
C ALA A 409 9.68 -19.20 -7.87
N TRP A 410 10.82 -18.91 -8.51
CA TRP A 410 11.38 -19.75 -9.56
C TRP A 410 11.59 -21.21 -9.11
N MET A 411 12.19 -21.40 -7.93
CA MET A 411 12.48 -22.74 -7.40
C MET A 411 11.22 -23.50 -6.96
N LEU A 412 10.27 -22.80 -6.33
CA LEU A 412 9.11 -23.46 -5.70
C LEU A 412 7.94 -23.63 -6.67
N VAL A 413 7.71 -22.69 -7.58
CA VAL A 413 6.65 -22.82 -8.59
C VAL A 413 6.94 -23.97 -9.56
N SER A 414 8.21 -24.18 -9.95
CA SER A 414 8.57 -25.31 -10.80
C SER A 414 8.25 -26.68 -10.18
N ARG A 415 8.14 -26.76 -8.83
CA ARG A 415 7.87 -28.03 -8.11
C ARG A 415 6.44 -28.14 -7.58
N TYR A 416 5.84 -27.02 -7.19
CA TYR A 416 4.57 -26.97 -6.46
C TYR A 416 3.49 -26.14 -7.16
N GLY A 417 3.73 -25.72 -8.43
CA GLY A 417 2.82 -24.89 -9.18
C GLY A 417 2.55 -23.55 -8.48
N HIS A 418 1.35 -23.01 -8.63
CA HIS A 418 0.93 -21.74 -8.02
C HIS A 418 1.01 -21.72 -6.48
N ARG A 419 0.93 -22.88 -5.81
CA ARG A 419 1.16 -23.00 -4.35
C ARG A 419 2.58 -22.59 -3.99
N GLY A 420 3.55 -22.94 -4.86
CA GLY A 420 4.95 -22.54 -4.71
C GLY A 420 5.15 -21.02 -4.68
N ALA A 421 4.30 -20.24 -5.33
CA ALA A 421 4.35 -18.78 -5.25
C ALA A 421 3.91 -18.25 -3.85
N GLY A 422 2.93 -18.89 -3.23
CA GLY A 422 2.55 -18.62 -1.83
C GLY A 422 3.68 -18.99 -0.86
N MET A 423 4.30 -20.16 -1.03
CA MET A 423 5.47 -20.59 -0.26
C MET A 423 6.65 -19.61 -0.41
N ALA A 424 6.92 -19.18 -1.64
CA ALA A 424 7.96 -18.19 -1.95
C ALA A 424 7.73 -16.86 -1.24
N PHE A 425 6.48 -16.39 -1.22
CA PHE A 425 6.10 -15.18 -0.51
C PHE A 425 6.35 -15.31 1.00
N PHE A 426 5.96 -16.42 1.63
CA PHE A 426 6.26 -16.69 3.04
C PHE A 426 7.77 -16.75 3.28
N GLY A 427 8.52 -17.53 2.48
CA GLY A 427 9.98 -17.65 2.60
C GLY A 427 10.70 -16.32 2.42
N ALA A 428 10.25 -15.47 1.49
CA ALA A 428 10.80 -14.13 1.29
C ALA A 428 10.59 -13.24 2.52
N TYR A 429 9.45 -13.36 3.24
CA TYR A 429 9.23 -12.62 4.48
C TYR A 429 9.99 -13.21 5.68
N VAL A 430 10.25 -14.51 5.71
CA VAL A 430 11.20 -15.11 6.66
C VAL A 430 12.60 -14.53 6.45
N PHE A 431 13.09 -14.53 5.21
CA PHE A 431 14.37 -13.91 4.87
C PHE A 431 14.40 -12.41 5.25
N HIS A 432 13.33 -11.68 4.92
CA HIS A 432 13.23 -10.26 5.23
C HIS A 432 13.30 -9.99 6.74
N ALA A 433 12.63 -10.79 7.56
CA ALA A 433 12.69 -10.67 9.01
C ALA A 433 14.10 -10.94 9.55
N LEU A 434 14.75 -12.01 9.06
CA LEU A 434 16.11 -12.39 9.45
C LEU A 434 17.16 -11.37 9.02
N MET A 435 17.00 -10.74 7.86
CA MET A 435 17.86 -9.68 7.35
C MET A 435 17.64 -8.36 8.08
N LEU A 436 16.37 -7.97 8.25
CA LEU A 436 16.04 -6.62 8.73
C LEU A 436 16.33 -6.46 10.23
N TYR A 437 16.10 -7.49 11.03
CA TYR A 437 16.30 -7.42 12.47
C TYR A 437 17.75 -7.05 12.88
N PRO A 438 18.82 -7.74 12.41
CA PRO A 438 20.19 -7.37 12.74
C PRO A 438 20.56 -5.97 12.20
N ILE A 439 20.07 -5.58 11.01
CA ILE A 439 20.30 -4.26 10.45
C ILE A 439 19.73 -3.17 11.37
N VAL A 440 18.45 -3.29 11.74
CA VAL A 440 17.77 -2.31 12.57
C VAL A 440 18.37 -2.29 13.98
N ARG A 441 18.77 -3.46 14.50
CA ARG A 441 19.50 -3.55 15.78
C ARG A 441 20.85 -2.83 15.75
N SER A 442 21.60 -2.94 14.67
CA SER A 442 22.88 -2.21 14.54
C SER A 442 22.69 -0.70 14.38
N LEU A 443 21.58 -0.26 13.77
CA LEU A 443 21.27 1.13 13.55
C LEU A 443 20.79 1.85 14.83
N SER A 444 19.87 1.26 15.58
CA SER A 444 19.17 1.92 16.70
C SER A 444 19.22 1.16 18.02
N GLY A 445 19.98 0.06 18.09
CA GLY A 445 19.95 -0.81 19.26
C GLY A 445 18.60 -1.51 19.45
N PHE A 446 17.77 -1.62 18.40
CA PHE A 446 16.41 -2.17 18.46
C PHE A 446 16.37 -3.54 19.10
N ARG A 447 15.43 -3.72 20.01
CA ARG A 447 15.05 -5.02 20.60
C ARG A 447 13.54 -5.09 20.71
N TRP A 448 12.99 -6.28 20.49
CA TRP A 448 11.58 -6.50 20.74
C TRP A 448 11.28 -6.33 22.23
N SER A 449 10.23 -5.58 22.55
CA SER A 449 9.68 -5.56 23.90
C SER A 449 9.06 -6.91 24.24
N ILE A 450 9.02 -7.27 25.53
CA ILE A 450 8.41 -8.52 25.98
C ILE A 450 6.96 -8.63 25.51
N ALA A 451 6.21 -7.53 25.56
CA ALA A 451 4.82 -7.48 25.12
C ALA A 451 4.68 -7.75 23.60
N THR A 452 5.54 -7.13 22.79
CA THR A 452 5.56 -7.34 21.34
C THR A 452 6.00 -8.75 20.99
N ALA A 453 7.09 -9.24 21.61
CA ALA A 453 7.59 -10.59 21.40
C ALA A 453 6.54 -11.65 21.76
N ARG A 454 5.82 -11.47 22.88
CA ARG A 454 4.68 -12.31 23.26
C ARG A 454 3.58 -12.31 22.20
N SER A 455 3.21 -11.13 21.68
CA SER A 455 2.19 -11.01 20.62
C SER A 455 2.64 -11.70 19.33
N VAL A 456 3.91 -11.51 18.91
CA VAL A 456 4.51 -12.20 17.75
C VAL A 456 4.45 -13.72 17.93
N LEU A 457 4.81 -14.21 19.11
CA LEU A 457 4.76 -15.64 19.41
C LEU A 457 3.31 -16.17 19.39
N VAL A 458 2.39 -15.50 20.07
CA VAL A 458 0.98 -15.93 20.15
C VAL A 458 0.37 -16.00 18.74
N PHE A 459 0.47 -14.95 17.95
CA PHE A 459 -0.12 -14.95 16.60
C PHE A 459 0.65 -15.82 15.62
N GLY A 460 1.99 -15.87 15.72
CA GLY A 460 2.82 -16.75 14.90
C GLY A 460 2.47 -18.22 15.12
N VAL A 461 2.42 -18.66 16.39
CA VAL A 461 2.04 -20.02 16.74
C VAL A 461 0.58 -20.31 16.37
N SER A 462 -0.34 -19.37 16.63
CA SER A 462 -1.77 -19.52 16.30
C SER A 462 -1.98 -19.75 14.80
N VAL A 463 -1.42 -18.88 13.97
CA VAL A 463 -1.56 -18.98 12.51
C VAL A 463 -0.85 -20.22 11.96
N ALA A 464 0.34 -20.56 12.49
CA ALA A 464 1.05 -21.79 12.14
C ALA A 464 0.26 -23.06 12.54
N ALA A 465 -0.34 -23.09 13.73
CA ALA A 465 -1.14 -24.23 14.20
C ALA A 465 -2.36 -24.47 13.30
N VAL A 466 -3.08 -23.40 12.92
CA VAL A 466 -4.21 -23.51 11.98
C VAL A 466 -3.72 -23.99 10.60
N PHE A 467 -2.60 -23.45 10.11
CA PHE A 467 -2.01 -23.88 8.85
C PHE A 467 -1.67 -25.38 8.87
N MET A 468 -0.98 -25.85 9.91
CA MET A 468 -0.61 -27.26 10.07
C MET A 468 -1.82 -28.17 10.22
N ALA A 469 -2.89 -27.71 10.90
CA ALA A 469 -4.14 -28.45 10.97
C ALA A 469 -4.73 -28.74 9.58
N PHE A 470 -4.69 -27.79 8.66
CA PHE A 470 -5.15 -27.98 7.27
C PHE A 470 -4.22 -28.89 6.44
N GLN A 471 -2.94 -29.04 6.83
CA GLN A 471 -2.02 -29.94 6.14
C GLN A 471 -2.18 -31.41 6.57
N TRP A 472 -2.51 -31.66 7.85
CA TRP A 472 -2.42 -33.01 8.42
C TRP A 472 -3.75 -33.59 8.91
N TRP A 473 -4.76 -32.76 9.14
CA TRP A 473 -6.02 -33.22 9.71
C TRP A 473 -7.15 -33.17 8.69
N PRO A 474 -8.21 -33.98 8.87
CA PRO A 474 -9.44 -33.85 8.09
C PRO A 474 -10.01 -32.43 8.18
N THR A 475 -10.58 -31.97 7.09
CA THR A 475 -11.08 -30.58 6.92
C THR A 475 -11.99 -30.12 8.07
N ALA A 476 -12.86 -31.01 8.58
CA ALA A 476 -13.77 -30.67 9.68
C ALA A 476 -13.01 -30.31 10.97
N TRP A 477 -11.97 -31.09 11.34
CA TRP A 477 -11.14 -30.82 12.50
C TRP A 477 -10.26 -29.57 12.30
N ALA A 478 -9.74 -29.37 11.10
CA ALA A 478 -8.98 -28.18 10.77
C ALA A 478 -9.85 -26.91 10.86
N LEU A 479 -11.09 -26.96 10.38
CA LEU A 479 -12.07 -25.86 10.52
C LEU A 479 -12.42 -25.60 11.99
N ALA A 480 -12.66 -26.65 12.79
CA ALA A 480 -12.96 -26.51 14.21
C ALA A 480 -11.78 -25.85 14.96
N THR A 481 -10.54 -26.33 14.70
CA THR A 481 -9.31 -25.73 15.26
C THR A 481 -9.16 -24.27 14.84
N GLY A 482 -9.35 -23.97 13.54
CA GLY A 482 -9.27 -22.63 13.02
C GLY A 482 -10.32 -21.69 13.63
N ALA A 483 -11.55 -22.15 13.80
CA ALA A 483 -12.61 -21.40 14.46
C ALA A 483 -12.26 -21.10 15.94
N LEU A 484 -11.79 -22.11 16.66
CA LEU A 484 -11.36 -21.95 18.05
C LEU A 484 -10.20 -20.96 18.18
N VAL A 485 -9.17 -21.10 17.35
CA VAL A 485 -8.00 -20.21 17.34
C VAL A 485 -8.41 -18.77 16.95
N THR A 486 -9.29 -18.63 15.96
CA THR A 486 -9.80 -17.30 15.56
C THR A 486 -10.56 -16.65 16.72
N LEU A 487 -11.43 -17.37 17.40
CA LEU A 487 -12.17 -16.86 18.56
C LEU A 487 -11.22 -16.49 19.70
N ALA A 488 -10.31 -17.40 20.06
CA ALA A 488 -9.34 -17.18 21.14
C ALA A 488 -8.42 -15.99 20.85
N SER A 489 -7.91 -15.88 19.61
CA SER A 489 -7.07 -14.76 19.18
C SER A 489 -7.85 -13.43 19.15
N THR A 490 -9.14 -13.44 18.77
CA THR A 490 -10.01 -12.26 18.82
C THR A 490 -10.23 -11.79 20.26
N VAL A 491 -10.52 -12.72 21.18
CA VAL A 491 -10.68 -12.40 22.62
C VAL A 491 -9.37 -11.86 23.20
N TYR A 492 -8.23 -12.49 22.87
CA TYR A 492 -6.92 -12.02 23.30
C TYR A 492 -6.63 -10.61 22.77
N SER A 493 -6.84 -10.37 21.47
CA SER A 493 -6.64 -9.06 20.86
C SER A 493 -7.53 -7.99 21.49
N LEU A 494 -8.80 -8.29 21.68
CA LEU A 494 -9.74 -7.35 22.29
C LEU A 494 -9.30 -6.99 23.72
N ARG A 495 -8.93 -7.98 24.52
CA ARG A 495 -8.44 -7.76 25.89
C ARG A 495 -7.18 -6.89 25.92
N GLU A 496 -6.19 -7.20 25.09
CA GLU A 496 -4.94 -6.42 25.04
C GLU A 496 -5.17 -5.00 24.47
N LEU A 497 -5.97 -4.83 23.43
CA LEU A 497 -6.33 -3.51 22.91
C LEU A 497 -7.05 -2.65 23.94
N LEU A 498 -7.93 -3.26 24.74
CA LEU A 498 -8.63 -2.56 25.82
C LEU A 498 -7.72 -2.18 26.98
N ARG A 499 -6.69 -2.99 27.26
CA ARG A 499 -5.64 -2.64 28.24
C ARG A 499 -4.76 -1.48 27.76
N LEU A 500 -4.47 -1.42 26.45
CA LEU A 500 -3.68 -0.35 25.86
C LEU A 500 -4.48 0.96 25.69
N ALA A 501 -5.79 0.87 25.50
CA ALA A 501 -6.66 2.03 25.33
C ALA A 501 -7.01 2.63 26.69
N SER A 502 -6.63 3.89 26.94
CA SER A 502 -7.08 4.62 28.12
C SER A 502 -8.62 4.69 28.16
N PRO A 503 -9.28 4.32 29.26
CA PRO A 503 -10.76 4.27 29.35
C PRO A 503 -11.47 5.57 28.96
N GLN A 504 -10.77 6.71 29.06
CA GLN A 504 -11.27 8.03 28.74
C GLN A 504 -11.50 8.26 27.24
N HIS A 505 -10.80 7.53 26.36
CA HIS A 505 -10.87 7.68 24.91
C HIS A 505 -11.83 6.71 24.23
N LEU A 506 -12.43 5.77 24.98
CA LEU A 506 -13.37 4.81 24.44
C LEU A 506 -14.77 5.41 24.27
N PRO A 507 -15.48 5.14 23.15
CA PRO A 507 -16.88 5.53 22.97
C PRO A 507 -17.76 5.02 24.12
N ALA A 508 -18.78 5.78 24.48
CA ALA A 508 -19.67 5.45 25.60
C ALA A 508 -20.34 4.07 25.45
N SER A 509 -20.64 3.65 24.22
CA SER A 509 -21.17 2.32 23.89
C SER A 509 -20.19 1.20 24.26
N VAL A 510 -18.90 1.38 23.94
CA VAL A 510 -17.84 0.39 24.25
C VAL A 510 -17.60 0.33 25.76
N ARG A 511 -17.60 1.46 26.45
CA ARG A 511 -17.47 1.50 27.92
C ARG A 511 -18.61 0.75 28.64
N ARG A 512 -19.87 0.88 28.16
CA ARG A 512 -21.02 0.14 28.71
C ARG A 512 -20.91 -1.37 28.48
N LEU A 513 -20.46 -1.79 27.30
CA LEU A 513 -20.23 -3.20 26.98
C LEU A 513 -19.12 -3.80 27.86
N LEU A 514 -18.06 -3.07 28.12
CA LEU A 514 -16.96 -3.48 29.00
C LEU A 514 -17.38 -3.60 30.46
N GLY A 515 -18.20 -2.68 30.94
CA GLY A 515 -18.80 -2.76 32.26
C GLY A 515 -19.71 -3.98 32.42
N ALA A 516 -20.50 -4.30 31.39
CA ALA A 516 -21.38 -5.48 31.36
C ALA A 516 -20.59 -6.81 31.33
N LEU A 517 -19.43 -6.85 30.68
CA LEU A 517 -18.59 -8.04 30.58
C LEU A 517 -17.64 -8.24 31.77
N ARG A 518 -17.73 -7.43 32.85
CA ARG A 518 -16.83 -7.44 34.03
C ARG A 518 -15.33 -7.45 33.68
N MET A 519 -14.97 -6.87 32.53
CA MET A 519 -13.58 -6.82 32.06
C MET A 519 -12.82 -5.60 32.61
N HIS A 520 -13.21 -5.07 33.75
CA HIS A 520 -12.42 -4.07 34.47
C HIS A 520 -11.25 -4.78 35.15
N SER A 521 -10.11 -4.74 34.49
CA SER A 521 -8.84 -5.07 35.14
C SER A 521 -8.52 -4.00 36.17
N GLN A 522 -8.19 -4.42 37.36
CA GLN A 522 -7.49 -3.66 38.37
C GLN A 522 -6.32 -2.94 37.72
N GLY A 523 -6.23 -1.59 37.90
CA GLY A 523 -5.08 -0.82 37.46
C GLY A 523 -3.79 -1.36 38.12
N PRO A 524 -2.62 -1.08 37.53
CA PRO A 524 -1.35 -1.46 38.15
C PRO A 524 -1.19 -0.76 39.49
N PRO A 525 -0.55 -1.44 40.47
CA PRO A 525 -0.19 -0.84 41.76
C PRO A 525 0.79 0.32 41.57
#